data_a1acbbd4e8e5eb26be5fcbfe1490a96b
#
_entry.id   a1acbbd4e8e5eb26be5fcbfe1490a96b
#
_cell.length_a   1.000
_cell.length_b   1.000
_cell.length_c   1.000
_cell.angle_alpha   90.00
_cell.angle_beta   90.00
_cell.angle_gamma   90.00
#
_symmetry.space_group_name_H-M   'P 1'
#
loop_
_entity.id
_entity.type
_entity.pdbx_description
1 polymer ?
#
loop_
_entity_poly.entity_id
_entity_poly.type
_entity_poly.pdbx_seq_one_letter_code
_entity_poly.pdbx_strand_id
1 'polypeptide(L)'
;VSLPLIDAHVALAGYADLWVALVLGLALLAWARWLLFREPRQWLLAVLLVACLPAIKLEGAIWLLAFVAVALLERLPRRWRWVLPGGVVLLLAVILGADLLGVPLPSVGKVHIGWGRIDIAGVASYTLKWHAVGGPMLASLYELPNWHLLWYLLPALIVWRWRDVCRSEAARLLGLFVLLQLAALFVLFFLTSASAWAEDFTSVNRLILQVVPGVLVFVAVLLRDPASANEKPVRETDLPGLRKPATRG
;
A
#
# COMPACT_ATOMS: atom_id res chain seq x y z
N VAL A 1 -5.03 -5.49 -22.31
CA VAL A 1 -4.66 -4.11 -21.93
C VAL A 1 -3.50 -4.23 -20.96
N SER A 2 -2.27 -3.97 -21.41
CA SER A 2 -1.07 -3.96 -20.58
C SER A 2 -0.75 -2.53 -20.13
N LEU A 3 -0.09 -2.39 -18.99
CA LEU A 3 0.51 -1.13 -18.58
C LEU A 3 1.91 -1.08 -19.22
N PRO A 4 2.24 -0.07 -20.05
CA PRO A 4 3.51 -0.03 -20.80
C PRO A 4 4.75 -0.13 -19.93
N LEU A 5 4.69 0.40 -18.70
CA LEU A 5 5.80 0.30 -17.76
C LEU A 5 6.04 -1.14 -17.27
N ILE A 6 4.99 -1.94 -17.12
CA ILE A 6 5.12 -3.36 -16.75
C ILE A 6 5.84 -4.12 -17.87
N ASP A 7 5.47 -3.88 -19.13
CA ASP A 7 6.12 -4.53 -20.28
C ASP A 7 7.61 -4.19 -20.34
N ALA A 8 7.97 -2.93 -20.10
CA ALA A 8 9.37 -2.51 -20.03
C ALA A 8 10.13 -3.19 -18.86
N HIS A 9 9.50 -3.34 -17.68
CA HIS A 9 10.14 -4.00 -16.53
C HIS A 9 10.28 -5.51 -16.72
N VAL A 10 9.36 -6.16 -17.41
CA VAL A 10 9.47 -7.58 -17.78
C VAL A 10 10.65 -7.78 -18.75
N ALA A 11 10.82 -6.87 -19.71
CA ALA A 11 11.96 -6.91 -20.65
C ALA A 11 13.31 -6.66 -19.93
N LEU A 12 13.33 -5.88 -18.86
CA LEU A 12 14.49 -5.56 -18.04
C LEU A 12 14.58 -6.48 -16.81
N ALA A 13 14.67 -7.77 -17.02
CA ALA A 13 14.51 -8.86 -16.03
C ALA A 13 15.35 -8.80 -14.72
N GLY A 14 16.09 -7.73 -14.46
CA GLY A 14 16.95 -7.56 -13.27
C GLY A 14 16.37 -6.68 -12.17
N TYR A 15 15.20 -6.05 -12.35
CA TYR A 15 14.68 -5.11 -11.37
C TYR A 15 13.80 -5.81 -10.31
N ALA A 16 14.25 -5.80 -9.07
CA ALA A 16 13.51 -6.33 -7.93
C ALA A 16 12.16 -5.64 -7.69
N ASP A 17 11.91 -4.47 -8.27
CA ASP A 17 10.67 -3.71 -8.12
C ASP A 17 9.43 -4.48 -8.62
N LEU A 18 9.57 -5.20 -9.73
CA LEU A 18 8.48 -6.03 -10.26
C LEU A 18 8.15 -7.20 -9.33
N TRP A 19 9.18 -7.81 -8.72
CA TRP A 19 8.97 -8.88 -7.74
C TRP A 19 8.30 -8.38 -6.47
N VAL A 20 8.72 -7.20 -5.97
CA VAL A 20 8.03 -6.53 -4.84
C VAL A 20 6.57 -6.27 -5.20
N ALA A 21 6.30 -5.68 -6.38
CA ALA A 21 4.95 -5.40 -6.84
C ALA A 21 4.08 -6.66 -6.95
N LEU A 22 4.62 -7.75 -7.52
CA LEU A 22 3.93 -9.03 -7.66
C LEU A 22 3.59 -9.64 -6.30
N VAL A 23 4.59 -9.81 -5.44
CA VAL A 23 4.41 -10.45 -4.12
C VAL A 23 3.48 -9.61 -3.25
N LEU A 24 3.61 -8.28 -3.27
CA LEU A 24 2.71 -7.38 -2.58
C LEU A 24 1.28 -7.48 -3.13
N GLY A 25 1.11 -7.51 -4.46
CA GLY A 25 -0.19 -7.68 -5.10
C GLY A 25 -0.90 -8.97 -4.68
N LEU A 26 -0.16 -10.09 -4.68
CA LEU A 26 -0.69 -11.38 -4.20
C LEU A 26 -1.05 -11.34 -2.71
N ALA A 27 -0.22 -10.69 -1.89
CA ALA A 27 -0.48 -10.51 -0.47
C ALA A 27 -1.77 -9.70 -0.22
N LEU A 28 -1.93 -8.59 -0.93
CA LEU A 28 -3.11 -7.72 -0.81
C LEU A 28 -4.37 -8.40 -1.34
N LEU A 29 -4.27 -9.20 -2.41
CA LEU A 29 -5.37 -10.00 -2.91
C LEU A 29 -5.81 -11.06 -1.89
N ALA A 30 -4.86 -11.76 -1.28
CA ALA A 30 -5.14 -12.71 -0.20
C ALA A 30 -5.76 -11.99 1.01
N TRP A 31 -5.23 -10.82 1.39
CA TRP A 31 -5.79 -10.03 2.47
C TRP A 31 -7.21 -9.53 2.17
N ALA A 32 -7.46 -9.05 0.95
CA ALA A 32 -8.80 -8.66 0.50
C ALA A 32 -9.80 -9.82 0.60
N ARG A 33 -9.40 -11.03 0.18
CA ARG A 33 -10.23 -12.23 0.33
C ARG A 33 -10.52 -12.54 1.79
N TRP A 34 -9.52 -12.44 2.66
CA TRP A 34 -9.75 -12.63 4.10
C TRP A 34 -10.69 -11.56 4.68
N LEU A 35 -10.53 -10.30 4.31
CA LEU A 35 -11.43 -9.23 4.74
C LEU A 35 -12.88 -9.44 4.31
N LEU A 36 -13.09 -10.01 3.11
CA LEU A 36 -14.40 -10.22 2.52
C LEU A 36 -15.07 -11.53 2.99
N PHE A 37 -14.29 -12.61 3.15
CA PHE A 37 -14.82 -13.96 3.36
C PHE A 37 -14.39 -14.59 4.69
N ARG A 38 -13.47 -13.93 5.41
CA ARG A 38 -12.93 -14.40 6.71
C ARG A 38 -12.27 -15.80 6.65
N GLU A 39 -11.66 -16.14 5.52
CA GLU A 39 -10.92 -17.39 5.33
C GLU A 39 -9.53 -17.32 6.03
N PRO A 40 -9.26 -18.08 7.12
CA PRO A 40 -7.99 -17.95 7.89
C PRO A 40 -6.74 -18.27 7.07
N ARG A 41 -6.86 -19.17 6.07
CA ARG A 41 -5.76 -19.51 5.17
C ARG A 41 -5.30 -18.32 4.36
N GLN A 42 -6.23 -17.45 3.95
CA GLN A 42 -5.90 -16.24 3.18
C GLN A 42 -5.18 -15.19 4.03
N TRP A 43 -5.54 -15.08 5.31
CA TRP A 43 -4.79 -14.25 6.27
C TRP A 43 -3.36 -14.73 6.42
N LEU A 44 -3.17 -16.03 6.68
CA LEU A 44 -1.83 -16.61 6.80
C LEU A 44 -1.00 -16.38 5.53
N LEU A 45 -1.59 -16.62 4.36
CA LEU A 45 -0.92 -16.39 3.07
C LEU A 45 -0.50 -14.92 2.91
N ALA A 46 -1.39 -13.97 3.23
CA ALA A 46 -1.08 -12.54 3.16
C ALA A 46 0.11 -12.18 4.06
N VAL A 47 0.10 -12.65 5.32
CA VAL A 47 1.19 -12.39 6.28
C VAL A 47 2.52 -12.97 5.79
N LEU A 48 2.53 -14.22 5.31
CA LEU A 48 3.75 -14.86 4.80
C LEU A 48 4.32 -14.11 3.58
N LEU A 49 3.47 -13.74 2.63
CA LEU A 49 3.90 -12.99 1.44
C LEU A 49 4.46 -11.61 1.80
N VAL A 50 3.79 -10.87 2.69
CA VAL A 50 4.29 -9.55 3.13
C VAL A 50 5.60 -9.69 3.90
N ALA A 51 5.76 -10.73 4.72
CA ALA A 51 6.99 -10.98 5.46
C ALA A 51 8.20 -11.28 4.54
N CYS A 52 7.97 -11.76 3.32
CA CYS A 52 9.03 -11.98 2.33
C CYS A 52 9.52 -10.68 1.65
N LEU A 53 8.74 -9.60 1.67
CA LEU A 53 9.07 -8.36 0.94
C LEU A 53 10.43 -7.76 1.31
N PRO A 54 10.83 -7.67 2.59
CA PRO A 54 12.15 -7.14 2.97
C PRO A 54 13.32 -7.97 2.42
N ALA A 55 13.12 -9.28 2.20
CA ALA A 55 14.15 -10.14 1.61
C ALA A 55 14.32 -9.92 0.10
N ILE A 56 13.30 -9.37 -0.58
CA ILE A 56 13.37 -9.03 -2.01
C ILE A 56 14.07 -7.68 -2.19
N LYS A 57 13.67 -6.68 -1.41
CA LYS A 57 14.22 -5.32 -1.49
C LYS A 57 13.99 -4.56 -0.17
N LEU A 58 14.90 -3.65 0.16
CA LEU A 58 14.81 -2.87 1.40
C LEU A 58 13.48 -2.09 1.53
N GLU A 59 12.98 -1.52 0.43
CA GLU A 59 11.70 -0.81 0.40
C GLU A 59 10.52 -1.73 0.76
N GLY A 60 10.67 -3.04 0.57
CA GLY A 60 9.70 -4.02 1.04
C GLY A 60 9.46 -3.98 2.55
N ALA A 61 10.44 -3.52 3.35
CA ALA A 61 10.26 -3.31 4.78
C ALA A 61 9.26 -2.18 5.07
N ILE A 62 9.22 -1.14 4.24
CA ILE A 62 8.27 -0.03 4.38
C ILE A 62 6.84 -0.55 4.14
N TRP A 63 6.66 -1.40 3.11
CA TRP A 63 5.36 -2.01 2.81
C TRP A 63 4.91 -3.01 3.87
N LEU A 64 5.85 -3.77 4.44
CA LEU A 64 5.57 -4.63 5.60
C LEU A 64 5.10 -3.79 6.79
N LEU A 65 5.78 -2.70 7.13
CA LEU A 65 5.39 -1.82 8.23
C LEU A 65 4.01 -1.19 7.99
N ALA A 66 3.74 -0.72 6.77
CA ALA A 66 2.43 -0.18 6.39
C ALA A 66 1.33 -1.25 6.54
N PHE A 67 1.59 -2.49 6.08
CA PHE A 67 0.64 -3.61 6.24
C PHE A 67 0.38 -3.92 7.70
N VAL A 68 1.42 -4.05 8.53
CA VAL A 68 1.30 -4.32 9.96
C VAL A 68 0.51 -3.20 10.65
N ALA A 69 0.80 -1.93 10.33
CA ALA A 69 0.08 -0.79 10.89
C ALA A 69 -1.43 -0.88 10.60
N VAL A 70 -1.82 -1.16 9.34
CA VAL A 70 -3.22 -1.26 8.96
C VAL A 70 -3.87 -2.53 9.53
N ALA A 71 -3.16 -3.65 9.57
CA ALA A 71 -3.66 -4.90 10.16
C ALA A 71 -3.87 -4.78 11.68
N LEU A 72 -3.02 -4.02 12.38
CA LEU A 72 -3.22 -3.70 13.79
C LEU A 72 -4.45 -2.79 13.99
N LEU A 73 -4.65 -1.81 13.10
CA LEU A 73 -5.85 -0.96 13.12
C LEU A 73 -7.14 -1.77 13.01
N GLU A 74 -7.15 -2.83 12.21
CA GLU A 74 -8.29 -3.74 12.11
C GLU A 74 -8.64 -4.38 13.45
N ARG A 75 -7.62 -4.75 14.25
CA ARG A 75 -7.79 -5.40 15.56
C ARG A 75 -8.24 -4.43 16.66
N LEU A 76 -8.04 -3.12 16.46
CA LEU A 76 -8.41 -2.13 17.45
C LEU A 76 -9.91 -1.88 17.50
N PRO A 77 -10.48 -1.65 18.70
CA PRO A 77 -11.86 -1.16 18.85
C PRO A 77 -12.07 0.10 18.01
N ARG A 78 -13.27 0.25 17.43
CA ARG A 78 -13.60 1.35 16.50
C ARG A 78 -13.23 2.75 17.01
N ARG A 79 -13.34 2.97 18.33
CA ARG A 79 -12.96 4.24 19.00
C ARG A 79 -11.47 4.57 18.90
N TRP A 80 -10.60 3.55 18.84
CA TRP A 80 -9.14 3.72 18.77
C TRP A 80 -8.60 3.79 17.34
N ARG A 81 -9.41 3.42 16.34
CA ARG A 81 -8.98 3.41 14.92
C ARG A 81 -8.60 4.79 14.39
N TRP A 82 -9.10 5.86 15.03
CA TRP A 82 -8.75 7.25 14.70
C TRP A 82 -7.50 7.74 15.42
N VAL A 83 -7.11 7.09 16.51
CA VAL A 83 -5.94 7.49 17.31
C VAL A 83 -4.64 7.27 16.55
N LEU A 84 -4.51 6.17 15.77
CA LEU A 84 -3.30 5.90 15.00
C LEU A 84 -3.09 6.88 13.84
N PRO A 85 -4.03 7.12 12.92
CA PRO A 85 -3.85 8.15 11.89
C PRO A 85 -3.70 9.53 12.51
N GLY A 86 -4.45 9.86 13.57
CA GLY A 86 -4.27 11.08 14.35
C GLY A 86 -2.88 11.18 15.00
N GLY A 87 -2.39 10.08 15.54
CA GLY A 87 -1.04 9.99 16.12
C GLY A 87 0.07 10.15 15.08
N VAL A 88 -0.10 9.57 13.89
CA VAL A 88 0.84 9.76 12.77
C VAL A 88 0.83 11.21 12.29
N VAL A 89 -0.34 11.80 12.10
CA VAL A 89 -0.46 13.23 11.73
C VAL A 89 0.14 14.12 12.80
N LEU A 90 -0.13 13.85 14.08
CA LEU A 90 0.44 14.60 15.20
C LEU A 90 1.97 14.44 15.25
N LEU A 91 2.49 13.21 15.06
CA LEU A 91 3.93 12.96 15.01
C LEU A 91 4.60 13.71 13.86
N LEU A 92 4.00 13.68 12.67
CA LEU A 92 4.49 14.45 11.52
C LEU A 92 4.40 15.96 11.78
N ALA A 93 3.32 16.44 12.38
CA ALA A 93 3.17 17.85 12.76
C ALA A 93 4.18 18.26 13.84
N VAL A 94 4.49 17.37 14.80
CA VAL A 94 5.52 17.62 15.84
C VAL A 94 6.91 17.62 15.18
N ILE A 95 7.22 16.68 14.29
CA ILE A 95 8.50 16.64 13.58
C ILE A 95 8.67 17.88 12.70
N LEU A 96 7.66 18.26 11.93
CA LEU A 96 7.68 19.46 11.08
C LEU A 96 7.61 20.75 11.91
N GLY A 97 6.82 20.78 12.98
CA GLY A 97 6.70 21.94 13.88
C GLY A 97 7.92 22.13 14.76
N ALA A 98 8.52 21.02 15.21
CA ALA A 98 9.78 21.06 15.91
C ALA A 98 10.85 21.68 15.00
N ASP A 99 10.89 21.43 13.70
CA ASP A 99 11.77 22.07 12.71
C ASP A 99 11.57 23.58 12.63
N LEU A 100 10.36 24.08 12.77
CA LEU A 100 10.05 25.50 12.74
C LEU A 100 10.38 26.23 14.06
N LEU A 101 10.40 25.52 15.21
CA LEU A 101 10.48 26.11 16.54
C LEU A 101 11.87 26.03 17.21
N GLY A 102 12.86 25.40 16.62
CA GLY A 102 14.20 25.28 17.18
C GLY A 102 14.32 24.38 18.43
N VAL A 103 13.44 23.35 18.60
CA VAL A 103 13.45 22.47 19.78
C VAL A 103 14.21 21.16 19.51
N PRO A 104 15.28 20.80 20.22
CA PRO A 104 15.98 19.55 20.01
C PRO A 104 15.11 18.34 20.39
N LEU A 105 14.94 17.39 19.47
CA LEU A 105 14.23 16.15 19.73
C LEU A 105 15.16 15.13 20.41
N PRO A 106 14.67 14.35 21.39
CA PRO A 106 15.49 13.38 22.11
C PRO A 106 15.95 12.24 21.20
N SER A 107 17.21 11.80 21.37
CA SER A 107 17.73 10.62 20.71
C SER A 107 17.27 9.35 21.43
N VAL A 108 16.77 8.37 20.69
CA VAL A 108 16.39 7.05 21.23
C VAL A 108 17.35 6.00 20.67
N GLY A 109 18.32 5.59 21.47
CA GLY A 109 19.28 4.55 21.11
C GLY A 109 20.18 4.94 19.93
N LYS A 110 20.17 4.10 18.86
CA LYS A 110 20.98 4.33 17.62
C LYS A 110 20.29 5.23 16.59
N VAL A 111 19.10 5.73 16.91
CA VAL A 111 18.34 6.64 16.04
C VAL A 111 18.45 8.04 16.61
N HIS A 112 19.08 8.93 15.87
CA HIS A 112 19.11 10.36 16.17
C HIS A 112 18.12 11.07 15.25
N ILE A 113 17.06 11.61 15.83
CA ILE A 113 16.12 12.48 15.14
C ILE A 113 16.51 13.91 15.52
N GLY A 114 17.27 14.54 14.65
CA GLY A 114 17.64 15.96 14.76
C GLY A 114 16.78 16.80 13.82
N TRP A 115 16.91 18.12 13.94
CA TRP A 115 16.31 19.11 13.07
C TRP A 115 16.62 18.82 11.60
N GLY A 116 15.56 18.51 10.86
CA GLY A 116 15.70 18.18 9.45
C GLY A 116 16.62 17.02 9.13
N ARG A 117 16.97 16.17 10.11
CA ARG A 117 17.85 15.02 9.88
C ARG A 117 17.41 13.80 10.68
N ILE A 118 17.30 12.67 10.00
CA ILE A 118 17.07 11.35 10.61
C ILE A 118 18.32 10.53 10.36
N ASP A 119 19.08 10.24 11.42
CA ASP A 119 20.26 9.37 11.37
C ASP A 119 19.91 8.01 11.97
N ILE A 120 20.01 6.97 11.16
CA ILE A 120 19.89 5.58 11.60
C ILE A 120 21.32 5.02 11.59
N ALA A 121 21.92 4.88 12.77
CA ALA A 121 23.32 4.48 12.91
C ALA A 121 23.62 3.19 12.13
N GLY A 122 24.54 3.27 11.17
CA GLY A 122 25.00 2.15 10.33
C GLY A 122 24.09 1.80 9.14
N VAL A 123 22.97 2.50 8.93
CA VAL A 123 22.05 2.23 7.82
C VAL A 123 21.95 3.41 6.86
N ALA A 124 21.53 4.59 7.34
CA ALA A 124 21.35 5.75 6.49
C ALA A 124 21.22 7.05 7.31
N SER A 125 21.53 8.17 6.66
CA SER A 125 21.33 9.51 7.17
C SER A 125 20.46 10.28 6.17
N TYR A 126 19.27 10.69 6.59
CA TYR A 126 18.34 11.46 5.76
C TYR A 126 18.22 12.88 6.31
N THR A 127 18.49 13.87 5.46
CA THR A 127 18.15 15.26 5.74
C THR A 127 16.71 15.51 5.27
N LEU A 128 15.84 15.90 6.20
CA LEU A 128 14.47 16.29 5.89
C LEU A 128 14.48 17.77 5.46
N LYS A 129 14.29 18.02 4.20
CA LYS A 129 14.17 19.34 3.61
C LYS A 129 13.08 19.32 2.54
N TRP A 130 12.27 20.35 2.50
CA TRP A 130 11.27 20.47 1.44
C TRP A 130 11.91 20.62 0.06
N HIS A 131 11.45 19.79 -0.88
CA HIS A 131 11.85 19.82 -2.28
C HIS A 131 10.61 20.02 -3.17
N ALA A 132 10.69 20.95 -4.12
CA ALA A 132 9.56 21.30 -4.98
C ALA A 132 9.45 20.37 -6.21
N VAL A 133 9.31 19.06 -5.96
CA VAL A 133 9.23 18.01 -7.02
C VAL A 133 7.80 17.73 -7.50
N GLY A 134 6.85 18.61 -7.22
CA GLY A 134 5.45 18.43 -7.61
C GLY A 134 5.24 18.28 -9.11
N GLY A 135 5.95 19.08 -9.95
CA GLY A 135 5.89 18.96 -11.40
C GLY A 135 6.30 17.58 -11.91
N PRO A 136 7.53 17.10 -11.63
CA PRO A 136 7.96 15.74 -11.99
C PRO A 136 7.04 14.64 -11.49
N MET A 137 6.53 14.74 -10.26
CA MET A 137 5.59 13.75 -9.71
C MET A 137 4.26 13.70 -10.48
N LEU A 138 3.67 14.86 -10.78
CA LEU A 138 2.45 14.96 -11.56
C LEU A 138 2.67 14.47 -13.00
N ALA A 139 3.78 14.84 -13.63
CA ALA A 139 4.14 14.34 -14.95
C ALA A 139 4.25 12.80 -14.96
N SER A 140 4.89 12.20 -13.94
CA SER A 140 4.99 10.74 -13.81
C SER A 140 3.65 10.04 -13.67
N LEU A 141 2.69 10.65 -12.98
CA LEU A 141 1.36 10.06 -12.72
C LEU A 141 0.39 10.29 -13.88
N TYR A 142 0.41 11.48 -14.50
CA TYR A 142 -0.67 11.92 -15.37
C TYR A 142 -0.27 12.19 -16.82
N GLU A 143 0.96 12.60 -17.08
CA GLU A 143 1.39 12.99 -18.43
C GLU A 143 2.10 11.87 -19.17
N LEU A 144 2.93 11.10 -18.46
CA LEU A 144 3.64 9.98 -19.07
C LEU A 144 2.68 8.81 -19.34
N PRO A 145 2.82 8.08 -20.47
CA PRO A 145 1.92 7.00 -20.86
C PRO A 145 2.07 5.73 -20.00
N ASN A 146 2.82 5.80 -18.88
CA ASN A 146 3.18 4.65 -18.05
C ASN A 146 1.97 3.96 -17.41
N TRP A 147 0.96 4.74 -17.04
CA TRP A 147 -0.16 4.30 -16.21
C TRP A 147 -1.51 4.42 -16.91
N HIS A 148 -1.54 4.86 -18.17
CA HIS A 148 -2.77 5.19 -18.89
C HIS A 148 -3.70 6.09 -18.06
N LEU A 149 -4.95 5.67 -17.90
CA LEU A 149 -5.97 6.44 -17.15
C LEU A 149 -6.06 6.08 -15.66
N LEU A 150 -5.18 5.21 -15.13
CA LEU A 150 -5.30 4.68 -13.77
C LEU A 150 -5.46 5.78 -12.72
N TRP A 151 -4.57 6.78 -12.77
CA TRP A 151 -4.54 7.85 -11.78
C TRP A 151 -5.64 8.91 -11.96
N TYR A 152 -6.24 9.00 -13.15
CA TYR A 152 -7.45 9.80 -13.38
C TYR A 152 -8.70 9.07 -12.88
N LEU A 153 -8.81 7.76 -13.14
CA LEU A 153 -9.97 6.96 -12.78
C LEU A 153 -10.06 6.69 -11.28
N LEU A 154 -8.92 6.58 -10.58
CA LEU A 154 -8.89 6.30 -9.15
C LEU A 154 -9.66 7.35 -8.33
N PRO A 155 -9.37 8.67 -8.39
CA PRO A 155 -10.13 9.66 -7.65
C PRO A 155 -11.60 9.73 -8.09
N ALA A 156 -11.88 9.61 -9.39
CA ALA A 156 -13.25 9.58 -9.89
C ALA A 156 -14.05 8.40 -9.31
N LEU A 157 -13.44 7.22 -9.24
CA LEU A 157 -14.05 6.02 -8.65
C LEU A 157 -14.25 6.19 -7.14
N ILE A 158 -13.30 6.75 -6.41
CA ILE A 158 -13.42 7.03 -4.98
C ILE A 158 -14.61 7.97 -4.72
N VAL A 159 -14.74 9.04 -5.49
CA VAL A 159 -15.86 9.98 -5.36
C VAL A 159 -17.19 9.29 -5.68
N TRP A 160 -17.25 8.55 -6.77
CA TRP A 160 -18.45 7.83 -7.19
C TRP A 160 -18.88 6.78 -6.15
N ARG A 161 -17.93 6.01 -5.61
CA ARG A 161 -18.18 4.93 -4.64
C ARG A 161 -17.90 5.34 -3.19
N TRP A 162 -17.93 6.64 -2.90
CA TRP A 162 -17.59 7.17 -1.56
C TRP A 162 -18.34 6.48 -0.43
N ARG A 163 -19.63 6.21 -0.65
CA ARG A 163 -20.48 5.53 0.35
C ARG A 163 -19.98 4.10 0.63
N ASP A 164 -19.50 3.42 -0.39
CA ASP A 164 -18.97 2.04 -0.27
C ASP A 164 -17.59 2.06 0.42
N VAL A 165 -16.75 3.04 0.11
CA VAL A 165 -15.48 3.27 0.84
C VAL A 165 -15.75 3.45 2.34
N CYS A 166 -16.74 4.25 2.71
CA CYS A 166 -17.06 4.51 4.11
C CYS A 166 -17.72 3.32 4.82
N ARG A 167 -18.48 2.48 4.11
CA ARG A 167 -19.27 1.38 4.70
C ARG A 167 -18.50 0.05 4.73
N SER A 168 -17.76 -0.26 3.68
CA SER A 168 -17.02 -1.50 3.56
C SER A 168 -15.72 -1.46 4.39
N GLU A 169 -15.56 -2.41 5.31
CA GLU A 169 -14.32 -2.54 6.07
C GLU A 169 -13.12 -2.85 5.16
N ALA A 170 -13.31 -3.74 4.19
CA ALA A 170 -12.28 -4.11 3.22
C ALA A 170 -11.82 -2.89 2.39
N ALA A 171 -12.78 -2.11 1.86
CA ALA A 171 -12.46 -0.91 1.09
C ALA A 171 -11.71 0.13 1.94
N ARG A 172 -12.12 0.35 3.20
CA ARG A 172 -11.42 1.30 4.09
C ARG A 172 -9.99 0.89 4.40
N LEU A 173 -9.77 -0.39 4.74
CA LEU A 173 -8.44 -0.86 5.14
C LEU A 173 -7.49 -0.90 3.94
N LEU A 174 -7.95 -1.36 2.78
CA LEU A 174 -7.17 -1.33 1.54
C LEU A 174 -6.91 0.11 1.09
N GLY A 175 -7.91 0.98 1.14
CA GLY A 175 -7.76 2.40 0.85
C GLY A 175 -6.76 3.10 1.77
N LEU A 176 -6.80 2.79 3.08
CA LEU A 176 -5.82 3.29 4.04
C LEU A 176 -4.41 2.77 3.73
N PHE A 177 -4.28 1.50 3.35
CA PHE A 177 -2.99 0.94 2.95
C PHE A 177 -2.41 1.68 1.73
N VAL A 178 -3.24 1.89 0.69
CA VAL A 178 -2.84 2.68 -0.50
C VAL A 178 -2.46 4.10 -0.11
N LEU A 179 -3.23 4.74 0.78
CA LEU A 179 -2.93 6.08 1.26
C LEU A 179 -1.58 6.13 2.00
N LEU A 180 -1.26 5.13 2.83
CA LEU A 180 0.04 5.03 3.50
C LEU A 180 1.19 4.83 2.51
N GLN A 181 0.98 4.04 1.44
CA GLN A 181 1.97 3.90 0.38
C GLN A 181 2.23 5.23 -0.33
N LEU A 182 1.17 5.96 -0.70
CA LEU A 182 1.30 7.29 -1.32
C LEU A 182 1.93 8.31 -0.37
N ALA A 183 1.59 8.26 0.91
CA ALA A 183 2.21 9.11 1.94
C ALA A 183 3.71 8.79 2.10
N ALA A 184 4.11 7.52 2.06
CA ALA A 184 5.52 7.13 2.09
C ALA A 184 6.29 7.67 0.87
N LEU A 185 5.71 7.59 -0.33
CA LEU A 185 6.30 8.20 -1.54
C LEU A 185 6.38 9.73 -1.41
N PHE A 186 5.34 10.37 -0.86
CA PHE A 186 5.36 11.80 -0.62
C PHE A 186 6.51 12.18 0.32
N VAL A 187 6.63 11.52 1.47
CA VAL A 187 7.72 11.78 2.43
C VAL A 187 9.08 11.57 1.75
N LEU A 188 9.25 10.47 1.02
CA LEU A 188 10.50 10.13 0.35
C LEU A 188 10.92 11.23 -0.65
N PHE A 189 10.04 11.63 -1.56
CA PHE A 189 10.41 12.53 -2.65
C PHE A 189 10.32 14.01 -2.28
N PHE A 190 9.38 14.41 -1.43
CA PHE A 190 9.24 15.83 -1.08
C PHE A 190 10.08 16.25 0.12
N LEU A 191 10.45 15.30 0.99
CA LEU A 191 11.15 15.63 2.24
C LEU A 191 12.57 15.07 2.34
N THR A 192 13.05 14.31 1.35
CA THR A 192 14.41 13.75 1.40
C THR A 192 15.22 14.05 0.14
N SER A 193 16.51 13.76 0.18
CA SER A 193 17.42 13.88 -0.98
C SER A 193 17.06 12.97 -2.16
N ALA A 194 16.12 12.02 -1.97
CA ALA A 194 15.58 11.22 -3.07
C ALA A 194 14.77 12.06 -4.10
N SER A 195 14.52 13.34 -3.82
CA SER A 195 13.96 14.31 -4.76
C SER A 195 14.70 14.35 -6.12
N ALA A 196 16.02 14.20 -6.12
CA ALA A 196 16.81 14.12 -7.34
C ALA A 196 16.36 12.99 -8.28
N TRP A 197 15.94 11.85 -7.71
CA TRP A 197 15.43 10.72 -8.50
C TRP A 197 14.04 10.96 -9.09
N ALA A 198 13.27 11.90 -8.52
CA ALA A 198 12.00 12.32 -9.11
C ALA A 198 12.24 13.29 -10.29
N GLU A 199 13.20 14.19 -10.18
CA GLU A 199 13.58 15.12 -11.25
C GLU A 199 14.11 14.38 -12.48
N ASP A 200 14.88 13.31 -12.28
CA ASP A 200 15.44 12.49 -13.35
C ASP A 200 14.45 11.43 -13.89
N PHE A 201 13.27 11.30 -13.32
CA PHE A 201 12.27 10.25 -13.62
C PHE A 201 12.78 8.80 -13.47
N THR A 202 13.96 8.59 -12.86
CA THR A 202 14.62 7.28 -12.83
C THR A 202 13.99 6.30 -11.87
N SER A 203 13.68 6.73 -10.64
CA SER A 203 13.18 5.84 -9.60
C SER A 203 11.72 6.07 -9.24
N VAL A 204 11.13 7.23 -9.55
CA VAL A 204 9.75 7.54 -9.18
C VAL A 204 8.76 6.55 -9.78
N ASN A 205 8.88 6.25 -11.07
CA ASN A 205 7.99 5.29 -11.75
C ASN A 205 8.15 3.85 -11.23
N ARG A 206 9.36 3.47 -10.82
CA ARG A 206 9.66 2.17 -10.22
C ARG A 206 9.00 2.00 -8.85
N LEU A 207 8.99 3.06 -8.04
CA LEU A 207 8.33 3.04 -6.74
C LEU A 207 6.81 3.13 -6.88
N ILE A 208 6.30 3.91 -7.84
CA ILE A 208 4.87 3.93 -8.19
C ILE A 208 4.42 2.52 -8.63
N LEU A 209 5.25 1.78 -9.39
CA LEU A 209 4.97 0.39 -9.79
C LEU A 209 4.65 -0.51 -8.59
N GLN A 210 5.34 -0.31 -7.46
CA GLN A 210 5.09 -1.09 -6.24
C GLN A 210 3.76 -0.72 -5.55
N VAL A 211 3.22 0.49 -5.79
CA VAL A 211 1.93 0.95 -5.26
C VAL A 211 0.75 0.45 -6.10
N VAL A 212 0.94 0.34 -7.42
CA VAL A 212 -0.12 -0.01 -8.39
C VAL A 212 -0.91 -1.28 -8.00
N PRO A 213 -0.30 -2.39 -7.55
CA PRO A 213 -1.07 -3.57 -7.13
C PRO A 213 -2.05 -3.27 -6.00
N GLY A 214 -1.65 -2.44 -5.04
CA GLY A 214 -2.55 -1.98 -3.97
C GLY A 214 -3.74 -1.20 -4.50
N VAL A 215 -3.50 -0.29 -5.43
CA VAL A 215 -4.55 0.48 -6.12
C VAL A 215 -5.49 -0.45 -6.89
N LEU A 216 -4.96 -1.41 -7.64
CA LEU A 216 -5.78 -2.33 -8.43
C LEU A 216 -6.65 -3.25 -7.55
N VAL A 217 -6.12 -3.77 -6.45
CA VAL A 217 -6.89 -4.59 -5.49
C VAL A 217 -7.97 -3.73 -4.82
N PHE A 218 -7.65 -2.50 -4.42
CA PHE A 218 -8.62 -1.56 -3.87
C PHE A 218 -9.75 -1.25 -4.86
N VAL A 219 -9.41 -0.95 -6.12
CA VAL A 219 -10.39 -0.71 -7.20
C VAL A 219 -11.27 -1.94 -7.42
N ALA A 220 -10.68 -3.15 -7.46
CA ALA A 220 -11.44 -4.39 -7.63
C ALA A 220 -12.45 -4.61 -6.50
N VAL A 221 -12.08 -4.28 -5.25
CA VAL A 221 -12.99 -4.36 -4.10
C VAL A 221 -14.10 -3.31 -4.19
N LEU A 222 -13.81 -2.10 -4.66
CA LEU A 222 -14.82 -1.05 -4.85
C LEU A 222 -15.81 -1.36 -5.98
N LEU A 223 -15.34 -2.01 -7.05
CA LEU A 223 -16.19 -2.37 -8.20
C LEU A 223 -16.99 -3.65 -7.97
N ARG A 224 -16.71 -4.38 -6.90
CA ARG A 224 -17.47 -5.59 -6.57
C ARG A 224 -18.95 -5.24 -6.33
N ASP A 225 -19.83 -5.99 -6.99
CA ASP A 225 -21.27 -5.86 -6.80
C ASP A 225 -21.66 -6.35 -5.39
N PRO A 226 -22.30 -5.52 -4.56
CA PRO A 226 -22.80 -5.92 -3.26
C PRO A 226 -23.83 -7.07 -3.33
N ALA A 227 -24.53 -7.25 -4.44
CA ALA A 227 -25.48 -8.36 -4.65
C ALA A 227 -24.74 -9.73 -4.66
N SER A 228 -23.56 -9.80 -5.24
CA SER A 228 -22.74 -11.02 -5.25
C SER A 228 -22.19 -11.41 -3.86
N ALA A 229 -22.20 -10.48 -2.91
CA ALA A 229 -21.75 -10.74 -1.54
C ALA A 229 -22.76 -11.60 -0.73
N ASN A 230 -24.03 -11.65 -1.16
CA ASN A 230 -25.09 -12.44 -0.53
C ASN A 230 -25.24 -13.85 -1.14
N GLU A 231 -24.60 -14.16 -2.24
CA GLU A 231 -24.53 -15.52 -2.73
C GLU A 231 -23.70 -16.34 -1.75
N LYS A 232 -24.39 -17.19 -0.97
CA LYS A 232 -23.73 -18.21 -0.15
C LYS A 232 -22.83 -19.04 -1.09
N PRO A 233 -21.57 -19.32 -0.69
CA PRO A 233 -20.75 -20.21 -1.51
C PRO A 233 -21.54 -21.49 -1.75
N VAL A 234 -21.76 -21.83 -3.02
CA VAL A 234 -22.41 -23.07 -3.43
C VAL A 234 -21.61 -24.19 -2.76
N ARG A 235 -22.19 -24.83 -1.77
CA ARG A 235 -21.56 -26.00 -1.15
C ARG A 235 -21.49 -27.09 -2.21
N GLU A 236 -20.39 -27.78 -2.30
CA GLU A 236 -20.20 -28.93 -3.21
C GLU A 236 -21.34 -29.97 -3.05
N THR A 237 -22.03 -29.97 -1.91
CA THR A 237 -23.20 -30.80 -1.64
C THR A 237 -24.47 -30.38 -2.39
N ASP A 238 -24.50 -29.14 -2.94
CA ASP A 238 -25.67 -28.58 -3.61
C ASP A 238 -25.63 -28.78 -5.14
N LEU A 239 -24.58 -29.42 -5.65
CA LEU A 239 -24.46 -29.77 -7.06
C LEU A 239 -25.35 -31.00 -7.34
N PRO A 240 -26.43 -30.88 -8.13
CA PRO A 240 -27.27 -32.00 -8.51
C PRO A 240 -26.44 -32.94 -9.40
N GLY A 241 -26.01 -34.08 -8.86
CA GLY A 241 -25.29 -35.12 -9.62
C GLY A 241 -24.14 -35.80 -8.88
N LEU A 242 -23.65 -35.27 -7.75
CA LEU A 242 -22.59 -35.90 -6.95
C LEU A 242 -23.14 -36.73 -5.76
N ARG A 243 -24.26 -37.43 -5.95
CA ARG A 243 -24.64 -38.47 -4.97
C ARG A 243 -23.60 -39.61 -5.09
N LYS A 244 -22.78 -39.76 -4.05
CA LYS A 244 -21.92 -40.94 -3.91
C LYS A 244 -22.79 -42.19 -4.08
N PRO A 245 -22.39 -43.17 -4.93
CA PRO A 245 -23.10 -44.43 -5.03
C PRO A 245 -23.12 -45.07 -3.64
N ALA A 246 -24.32 -45.47 -3.22
CA ALA A 246 -24.49 -46.19 -1.96
C ALA A 246 -23.64 -47.46 -2.02
N THR A 247 -22.63 -47.55 -1.17
CA THR A 247 -21.90 -48.80 -0.94
C THR A 247 -22.90 -49.82 -0.37
N ARG A 248 -23.35 -50.76 -1.23
CA ARG A 248 -24.03 -51.97 -0.78
C ARG A 248 -23.00 -52.84 -0.05
N GLY A 249 -23.13 -52.95 1.27
CA GLY A 249 -22.55 -54.02 2.06
C GLY A 249 -23.41 -55.29 2.01
#